data_cf67b3664502ba035f3194d5f9522bfb
#
_entry.id   cf67b3664502ba035f3194d5f9522bfb
#
_cell.length_a   1.000
_cell.length_b   1.000
_cell.length_c   1.000
_cell.angle_alpha   90.00
_cell.angle_beta   90.00
_cell.angle_gamma   90.00
#
_symmetry.space_group_name_H-M   'P 1'
#
loop_
_entity.id
_entity.type
_entity.pdbx_description
1 polymer ?
#
loop_
_entity_poly.entity_id
_entity_poly.type
_entity_poly.pdbx_seq_one_letter_code
_entity_poly.pdbx_strand_id
1 'polypeptide(L)'
;MGLVIAYFIAAATIPRWWARRIGDQVDGSGTAGIGLGLFYGFVFTFLALLVLSFALRRDRSWRARGWLLAVAILLALPNLFTLGIVLGSGSAAHAGERILDVDGPYFRASVLVGAIIAALAVVGVRYLMHSRRRHKAHERALRDELRSREEAEKAAAAAADEAREH
;
A
#
# COMPACT_ATOMS: atom_id res chain seq x y z
N MET A 1 -31.92 -10.51 1.71
CA MET A 1 -32.24 -10.47 3.14
C MET A 1 -31.09 -10.91 4.03
N GLY A 2 -30.40 -12.01 3.79
CA GLY A 2 -29.28 -12.50 4.61
C GLY A 2 -28.09 -11.53 4.78
N LEU A 3 -27.70 -10.81 3.72
CA LEU A 3 -26.59 -9.84 3.78
C LEU A 3 -26.88 -8.64 4.70
N VAL A 4 -28.14 -8.20 4.75
CA VAL A 4 -28.57 -7.09 5.64
C VAL A 4 -28.50 -7.53 7.09
N ILE A 5 -28.97 -8.73 7.40
CA ILE A 5 -28.92 -9.30 8.75
C ILE A 5 -27.45 -9.49 9.18
N ALA A 6 -26.61 -10.06 8.31
CA ALA A 6 -25.17 -10.21 8.57
C ALA A 6 -24.47 -8.87 8.82
N TYR A 7 -24.81 -7.81 8.07
CA TYR A 7 -24.31 -6.47 8.29
C TYR A 7 -24.66 -5.93 9.69
N PHE A 8 -25.94 -6.05 10.11
CA PHE A 8 -26.37 -5.57 11.43
C PHE A 8 -25.70 -6.34 12.57
N ILE A 9 -25.56 -7.66 12.43
CA ILE A 9 -24.84 -8.47 13.41
C ILE A 9 -23.36 -8.06 13.49
N ALA A 10 -22.72 -7.89 12.34
CA ALA A 10 -21.32 -7.46 12.27
C ALA A 10 -21.13 -6.06 12.88
N ALA A 11 -21.97 -5.10 12.54
CA ALA A 11 -21.93 -3.75 13.06
C ALA A 11 -22.16 -3.68 14.58
N ALA A 12 -22.94 -4.61 15.14
CA ALA A 12 -23.19 -4.69 16.58
C ALA A 12 -22.09 -5.41 17.38
N THR A 13 -21.37 -6.33 16.75
CA THR A 13 -20.42 -7.23 17.45
C THR A 13 -18.97 -6.91 17.19
N ILE A 14 -18.59 -6.62 15.94
CA ILE A 14 -17.18 -6.45 15.54
C ILE A 14 -16.49 -5.31 16.31
N PRO A 15 -17.07 -4.10 16.50
CA PRO A 15 -16.36 -3.03 17.19
C PRO A 15 -15.97 -3.39 18.61
N ARG A 16 -16.87 -4.01 19.37
CA ARG A 16 -16.60 -4.44 20.75
C ARG A 16 -15.60 -5.59 20.81
N TRP A 17 -15.73 -6.56 19.92
CA TRP A 17 -14.80 -7.70 19.86
C TRP A 17 -13.39 -7.21 19.53
N TRP A 18 -13.26 -6.36 18.51
CA TRP A 18 -11.97 -5.80 18.10
C TRP A 18 -11.33 -4.97 19.20
N ALA A 19 -12.09 -4.06 19.81
CA ALA A 19 -11.60 -3.24 20.89
C ALA A 19 -11.08 -4.05 22.08
N ARG A 20 -11.79 -5.11 22.49
CA ARG A 20 -11.31 -6.03 23.53
C ARG A 20 -10.03 -6.73 23.12
N ARG A 21 -9.98 -7.24 21.87
CA ARG A 21 -8.79 -7.93 21.36
C ARG A 21 -7.54 -7.06 21.38
N ILE A 22 -7.69 -5.79 21.09
CA ILE A 22 -6.59 -4.81 21.19
C ILE A 22 -6.32 -4.47 22.66
N GLY A 23 -7.35 -4.22 23.47
CA GLY A 23 -7.20 -3.95 24.90
C GLY A 23 -6.41 -5.05 25.62
N ASP A 24 -6.74 -6.33 25.36
CA ASP A 24 -6.02 -7.48 25.91
C ASP A 24 -4.53 -7.50 25.53
N GLN A 25 -4.15 -6.94 24.37
CA GLN A 25 -2.75 -6.90 23.91
C GLN A 25 -2.00 -5.68 24.48
N VAL A 26 -2.70 -4.58 24.70
CA VAL A 26 -2.12 -3.32 25.19
C VAL A 26 -2.08 -3.28 26.71
N ASP A 27 -3.05 -3.91 27.36
CA ASP A 27 -3.18 -4.04 28.82
C ASP A 27 -3.01 -2.70 29.56
N GLY A 28 -3.70 -1.66 29.08
CA GLY A 28 -3.65 -0.31 29.64
C GLY A 28 -2.32 0.44 29.46
N SER A 29 -1.31 -0.17 28.84
CA SER A 29 0.01 0.45 28.67
C SER A 29 0.03 1.43 27.49
N GLY A 30 0.28 2.72 27.76
CA GLY A 30 0.38 3.74 26.71
C GLY A 30 1.49 3.47 25.70
N THR A 31 2.64 2.95 26.14
CA THR A 31 3.76 2.60 25.24
C THR A 31 3.43 1.42 24.35
N ALA A 32 2.76 0.39 24.89
CA ALA A 32 2.29 -0.74 24.10
C ALA A 32 1.20 -0.30 23.10
N GLY A 33 0.28 0.58 23.51
CA GLY A 33 -0.73 1.15 22.61
C GLY A 33 -0.13 1.92 21.45
N ILE A 34 0.89 2.75 21.70
CA ILE A 34 1.63 3.46 20.65
C ILE A 34 2.33 2.46 19.71
N GLY A 35 3.09 1.52 20.25
CA GLY A 35 3.85 0.55 19.46
C GLY A 35 2.97 -0.34 18.59
N LEU A 36 1.94 -0.93 19.18
CA LEU A 36 0.98 -1.76 18.45
C LEU A 36 0.17 -0.95 17.43
N GLY A 37 -0.26 0.27 17.79
CA GLY A 37 -0.99 1.14 16.89
C GLY A 37 -0.16 1.51 15.64
N LEU A 38 1.09 1.93 15.84
CA LEU A 38 2.01 2.19 14.72
C LEU A 38 2.25 0.94 13.87
N PHE A 39 2.45 -0.22 14.50
CA PHE A 39 2.64 -1.48 13.81
C PHE A 39 1.41 -1.85 12.95
N TYR A 40 0.22 -1.87 13.54
CA TYR A 40 -1.01 -2.19 12.81
C TYR A 40 -1.28 -1.17 11.70
N GLY A 41 -1.18 0.12 12.02
CA GLY A 41 -1.39 1.19 11.05
C GLY A 41 -0.41 1.10 9.88
N PHE A 42 0.88 0.94 10.16
CA PHE A 42 1.90 0.90 9.11
C PHE A 42 1.86 -0.39 8.31
N VAL A 43 1.98 -1.55 8.96
CA VAL A 43 2.16 -2.83 8.26
C VAL A 43 0.92 -3.18 7.44
N PHE A 44 -0.26 -3.10 8.02
CA PHE A 44 -1.49 -3.49 7.32
C PHE A 44 -1.87 -2.50 6.22
N THR A 45 -1.66 -1.20 6.41
CA THR A 45 -1.86 -0.22 5.32
C THR A 45 -0.83 -0.40 4.22
N PHE A 46 0.45 -0.55 4.58
CA PHE A 46 1.53 -0.72 3.59
C PHE A 46 1.31 -1.95 2.72
N LEU A 47 1.05 -3.11 3.34
CA LEU A 47 0.79 -4.36 2.62
C LEU A 47 -0.47 -4.29 1.76
N ALA A 48 -1.57 -3.73 2.29
CA ALA A 48 -2.81 -3.56 1.54
C ALA A 48 -2.59 -2.67 0.29
N LEU A 49 -1.94 -1.53 0.44
CA LEU A 49 -1.64 -0.61 -0.66
C LEU A 49 -0.65 -1.23 -1.66
N LEU A 50 0.31 -2.02 -1.19
CA LEU A 50 1.26 -2.72 -2.05
C LEU A 50 0.54 -3.76 -2.92
N VAL A 51 -0.30 -4.61 -2.32
CA VAL A 51 -1.12 -5.60 -3.05
C VAL A 51 -2.09 -4.90 -4.01
N LEU A 52 -2.76 -3.83 -3.56
CA LEU A 52 -3.63 -3.02 -4.41
C LEU A 52 -2.86 -2.45 -5.61
N SER A 53 -1.62 -2.03 -5.42
CA SER A 53 -0.75 -1.55 -6.49
C SER A 53 -0.47 -2.61 -7.56
N PHE A 54 -0.39 -3.88 -7.16
CA PHE A 54 -0.27 -5.00 -8.10
C PHE A 54 -1.60 -5.34 -8.80
N ALA A 55 -2.73 -5.20 -8.10
CA ALA A 55 -4.06 -5.42 -8.67
C ALA A 55 -4.39 -4.42 -9.79
N LEU A 56 -3.92 -3.17 -9.67
CA LEU A 56 -4.17 -2.09 -10.63
C LEU A 56 -3.30 -2.16 -11.90
N ARG A 57 -2.40 -3.11 -12.03
CA ARG A 57 -1.61 -3.27 -13.25
C ARG A 57 -2.48 -3.76 -14.40
N ARG A 58 -2.31 -3.16 -15.57
CA ARG A 58 -3.13 -3.45 -16.79
C ARG A 58 -2.88 -4.83 -17.40
N ASP A 59 -1.75 -5.45 -17.12
CA ASP A 59 -1.30 -6.73 -17.64
C ASP A 59 -1.91 -7.96 -16.95
N ARG A 60 -2.77 -7.74 -15.92
CA ARG A 60 -3.36 -8.81 -15.12
C ARG A 60 -4.74 -9.21 -15.61
N SER A 61 -5.00 -10.55 -15.58
CA SER A 61 -6.32 -11.10 -15.87
C SER A 61 -7.36 -10.63 -14.84
N TRP A 62 -8.63 -10.55 -15.23
CA TRP A 62 -9.73 -10.14 -14.36
C TRP A 62 -9.82 -10.98 -13.07
N ARG A 63 -9.60 -12.30 -13.19
CA ARG A 63 -9.61 -13.21 -12.03
C ARG A 63 -8.49 -12.90 -11.05
N ALA A 64 -7.28 -12.66 -11.55
CA ALA A 64 -6.13 -12.28 -10.71
C ALA A 64 -6.35 -10.94 -10.00
N ARG A 65 -6.99 -9.97 -10.67
CA ARG A 65 -7.36 -8.69 -10.02
C ARG A 65 -8.36 -8.89 -8.90
N GLY A 66 -9.40 -9.73 -9.11
CA GLY A 66 -10.38 -10.05 -8.08
C GLY A 66 -9.74 -10.67 -6.83
N TRP A 67 -8.85 -11.64 -7.00
CA TRP A 67 -8.11 -12.24 -5.90
C TRP A 67 -7.20 -11.25 -5.16
N LEU A 68 -6.46 -10.42 -5.90
CA LEU A 68 -5.60 -9.40 -5.30
C LEU A 68 -6.42 -8.35 -4.53
N LEU A 69 -7.58 -7.94 -5.04
CA LEU A 69 -8.48 -7.03 -4.33
C LEU A 69 -9.01 -7.67 -3.05
N ALA A 70 -9.42 -8.95 -3.09
CA ALA A 70 -9.86 -9.66 -1.90
C ALA A 70 -8.75 -9.74 -0.84
N VAL A 71 -7.52 -10.04 -1.23
CA VAL A 71 -6.35 -10.05 -0.33
C VAL A 71 -6.06 -8.65 0.22
N ALA A 72 -6.13 -7.60 -0.61
CA ALA A 72 -5.92 -6.22 -0.15
C ALA A 72 -6.97 -5.79 0.88
N ILE A 73 -8.24 -6.15 0.67
CA ILE A 73 -9.32 -5.89 1.64
C ILE A 73 -9.06 -6.65 2.93
N LEU A 74 -8.71 -7.93 2.86
CA LEU A 74 -8.41 -8.77 4.03
C LEU A 74 -7.26 -8.16 4.86
N LEU A 75 -6.19 -7.70 4.20
CA LEU A 75 -5.08 -7.02 4.86
C LEU A 75 -5.48 -5.67 5.46
N ALA A 76 -6.46 -4.98 4.89
CA ALA A 76 -6.95 -3.72 5.43
C ALA A 76 -7.91 -3.88 6.62
N LEU A 77 -8.46 -5.08 6.87
CA LEU A 77 -9.49 -5.31 7.90
C LEU A 77 -9.13 -4.78 9.29
N PRO A 78 -7.91 -4.99 9.85
CA PRO A 78 -7.56 -4.47 11.16
C PRO A 78 -7.73 -2.94 11.26
N ASN A 79 -7.28 -2.23 10.23
CA ASN A 79 -7.40 -0.77 10.18
C ASN A 79 -8.84 -0.33 9.90
N LEU A 80 -9.59 -1.07 9.09
CA LEU A 80 -11.02 -0.82 8.84
C LEU A 80 -11.86 -1.04 10.11
N PHE A 81 -11.55 -2.03 10.94
CA PHE A 81 -12.22 -2.22 12.22
C PHE A 81 -11.95 -1.05 13.17
N THR A 82 -10.70 -0.61 13.25
CA THR A 82 -10.33 0.57 14.06
C THR A 82 -11.03 1.83 13.53
N LEU A 83 -11.05 2.02 12.21
CA LEU A 83 -11.76 3.13 11.57
C LEU A 83 -13.27 3.07 11.82
N GLY A 84 -13.86 1.88 11.79
CA GLY A 84 -15.27 1.65 12.10
C GLY A 84 -15.64 2.01 13.55
N ILE A 85 -14.69 1.88 14.49
CA ILE A 85 -14.87 2.34 15.88
C ILE A 85 -14.84 3.88 15.92
N VAL A 86 -13.85 4.49 15.26
CA VAL A 86 -13.61 5.95 15.30
C VAL A 86 -14.70 6.74 14.58
N LEU A 87 -15.20 6.24 13.43
CA LEU A 87 -16.21 6.93 12.64
C LEU A 87 -17.65 6.44 12.90
N GLY A 88 -17.78 5.35 13.65
CA GLY A 88 -19.08 4.74 13.90
C GLY A 88 -19.90 5.55 14.91
N SER A 89 -21.18 5.76 14.61
CA SER A 89 -22.14 6.46 15.50
C SER A 89 -23.02 5.53 16.32
N GLY A 90 -22.86 4.21 16.18
CA GLY A 90 -23.68 3.21 16.87
C GLY A 90 -23.19 2.91 18.29
N SER A 91 -24.08 2.38 19.13
CA SER A 91 -23.76 1.98 20.51
C SER A 91 -22.57 1.01 20.63
N ALA A 92 -22.36 0.16 19.64
CA ALA A 92 -21.23 -0.77 19.61
C ALA A 92 -19.92 -0.07 19.32
N ALA A 93 -19.90 0.95 18.45
CA ALA A 93 -18.73 1.78 18.17
C ALA A 93 -18.33 2.59 19.40
N HIS A 94 -19.29 3.27 20.05
CA HIS A 94 -19.04 4.00 21.28
C HIS A 94 -18.56 3.11 22.45
N ALA A 95 -19.07 1.86 22.53
CA ALA A 95 -18.58 0.90 23.52
C ALA A 95 -17.15 0.47 23.19
N GLY A 96 -16.82 0.23 21.91
CA GLY A 96 -15.46 -0.07 21.45
C GLY A 96 -14.50 1.08 21.71
N GLU A 97 -14.96 2.32 21.53
CA GLU A 97 -14.19 3.54 21.78
C GLU A 97 -13.78 3.65 23.26
N ARG A 98 -14.74 3.47 24.19
CA ARG A 98 -14.47 3.47 25.63
C ARG A 98 -13.47 2.36 26.04
N ILE A 99 -13.61 1.17 25.48
CA ILE A 99 -12.66 0.08 25.77
C ILE A 99 -11.26 0.48 25.33
N LEU A 100 -11.09 1.02 24.11
CA LEU A 100 -9.79 1.46 23.62
C LEU A 100 -9.23 2.69 24.35
N ASP A 101 -10.07 3.53 24.93
CA ASP A 101 -9.60 4.68 25.74
C ASP A 101 -9.00 4.23 27.07
N VAL A 102 -9.52 3.14 27.66
CA VAL A 102 -9.07 2.61 28.97
C VAL A 102 -7.99 1.56 28.79
N ASP A 103 -8.27 0.52 27.97
CA ASP A 103 -7.43 -0.66 27.87
C ASP A 103 -6.41 -0.56 26.73
N GLY A 104 -6.61 0.35 25.76
CA GLY A 104 -5.75 0.57 24.62
C GLY A 104 -5.37 2.03 24.40
N PRO A 105 -4.85 2.76 25.42
CA PRO A 105 -4.57 4.18 25.29
C PRO A 105 -3.60 4.47 24.15
N TYR A 106 -3.85 5.56 23.41
CA TYR A 106 -3.11 6.03 22.24
C TYR A 106 -3.13 5.09 21.00
N PHE A 107 -3.70 3.86 21.08
CA PHE A 107 -3.71 2.92 19.97
C PHE A 107 -4.37 3.54 18.72
N ARG A 108 -5.55 4.14 18.84
CA ARG A 108 -6.30 4.72 17.70
C ARG A 108 -5.52 5.81 16.97
N ALA A 109 -4.95 6.75 17.71
CA ALA A 109 -4.13 7.82 17.14
C ALA A 109 -2.88 7.29 16.46
N SER A 110 -2.22 6.31 17.07
CA SER A 110 -1.01 5.69 16.53
C SER A 110 -1.28 4.88 15.26
N VAL A 111 -2.42 4.19 15.17
CA VAL A 111 -2.86 3.52 13.92
C VAL A 111 -2.98 4.54 12.78
N LEU A 112 -3.59 5.70 13.03
CA LEU A 112 -3.73 6.75 12.01
C LEU A 112 -2.35 7.26 11.55
N VAL A 113 -1.46 7.56 12.50
CA VAL A 113 -0.09 7.99 12.19
C VAL A 113 0.65 6.93 11.38
N GLY A 114 0.60 5.66 11.81
CA GLY A 114 1.21 4.54 11.09
C GLY A 114 0.66 4.39 9.67
N ALA A 115 -0.65 4.53 9.50
CA ALA A 115 -1.29 4.46 8.17
C ALA A 115 -0.86 5.61 7.25
N ILE A 116 -0.74 6.84 7.77
CA ILE A 116 -0.25 7.99 7.01
C ILE A 116 1.20 7.74 6.56
N ILE A 117 2.07 7.30 7.47
CA ILE A 117 3.47 7.00 7.15
C ILE A 117 3.54 5.90 6.07
N ALA A 118 2.72 4.85 6.18
CA ALA A 118 2.65 3.79 5.18
C ALA A 118 2.21 4.30 3.79
N ALA A 119 1.20 5.15 3.74
CA ALA A 119 0.72 5.76 2.50
C ALA A 119 1.82 6.62 1.84
N LEU A 120 2.51 7.46 2.62
CA LEU A 120 3.63 8.27 2.14
C LEU A 120 4.79 7.39 1.65
N ALA A 121 5.11 6.31 2.36
CA ALA A 121 6.14 5.36 1.95
C ALA A 121 5.82 4.70 0.60
N VAL A 122 4.57 4.26 0.40
CA VAL A 122 4.14 3.67 -0.89
C VAL A 122 4.22 4.69 -2.02
N VAL A 123 3.77 5.92 -1.80
CA VAL A 123 3.88 7.00 -2.79
C VAL A 123 5.35 7.29 -3.11
N GLY A 124 6.21 7.40 -2.09
CA GLY A 124 7.65 7.62 -2.24
C GLY A 124 8.33 6.52 -3.05
N VAL A 125 8.06 5.25 -2.72
CA VAL A 125 8.59 4.10 -3.48
C VAL A 125 8.14 4.13 -4.94
N ARG A 126 6.86 4.43 -5.20
CA ARG A 126 6.36 4.54 -6.59
C ARG A 126 7.01 5.68 -7.34
N TYR A 127 7.18 6.83 -6.72
CA TYR A 127 7.86 7.97 -7.30
C TYR A 127 9.32 7.65 -7.68
N LEU A 128 10.06 7.04 -6.74
CA LEU A 128 11.45 6.61 -6.98
C LEU A 128 11.56 5.58 -8.11
N MET A 129 10.64 4.61 -8.16
CA MET A 129 10.61 3.61 -9.23
C MET A 129 10.29 4.25 -10.60
N HIS A 130 9.39 5.23 -10.63
CA HIS A 130 9.04 5.94 -11.86
C HIS A 130 10.20 6.81 -12.35
N SER A 131 10.86 7.54 -11.46
CA SER A 131 12.05 8.35 -11.76
C SER A 131 13.19 7.50 -12.33
N ARG A 132 13.51 6.37 -11.67
CA ARG A 132 14.56 5.44 -12.14
C ARG A 132 14.26 4.87 -13.54
N ARG A 133 13.00 4.62 -13.87
CA ARG A 133 12.62 4.15 -15.22
C ARG A 133 12.85 5.20 -16.28
N ARG A 134 12.58 6.48 -16.00
CA ARG A 134 12.83 7.61 -16.91
C ARG A 134 14.32 7.78 -17.17
N HIS A 135 15.17 7.73 -16.15
CA HIS A 135 16.62 7.82 -16.30
C HIS A 135 17.18 6.68 -17.17
N LYS A 136 16.76 5.43 -16.92
CA LYS A 136 17.18 4.30 -17.74
C LYS A 136 16.71 4.37 -19.20
N ALA A 137 15.55 4.93 -19.46
CA ALA A 137 15.05 5.13 -20.83
C ALA A 137 15.90 6.18 -21.57
N HIS A 138 16.27 7.27 -20.89
CA HIS A 138 17.11 8.31 -21.48
C HIS A 138 18.54 7.78 -21.76
N GLU A 139 19.14 7.04 -20.83
CA GLU A 139 20.44 6.40 -21.04
C GLU A 139 20.44 5.42 -22.22
N ARG A 140 19.37 4.66 -22.41
CA ARG A 140 19.22 3.76 -23.56
C ARG A 140 19.13 4.54 -24.87
N ALA A 141 18.33 5.59 -24.93
CA ALA A 141 18.19 6.44 -26.11
C ALA A 141 19.54 7.06 -26.51
N LEU A 142 20.31 7.55 -25.53
CA LEU A 142 21.66 8.09 -25.79
C LEU A 142 22.64 7.03 -26.32
N ARG A 143 22.59 5.82 -25.77
CA ARG A 143 23.43 4.71 -26.24
C ARG A 143 23.07 4.27 -27.66
N ASP A 144 21.79 4.22 -27.97
CA ASP A 144 21.32 3.86 -29.32
C ASP A 144 21.72 4.93 -30.34
N GLU A 145 21.66 6.23 -29.96
CA GLU A 145 22.14 7.34 -30.80
C GLU A 145 23.65 7.28 -31.04
N LEU A 146 24.45 6.99 -30.00
CA LEU A 146 25.89 6.84 -30.15
C LEU A 146 26.24 5.66 -31.07
N ARG A 147 25.57 4.53 -30.93
CA ARG A 147 25.76 3.37 -31.81
C ARG A 147 25.44 3.68 -33.26
N SER A 148 24.32 4.37 -33.50
CA SER A 148 23.96 4.75 -34.87
C SER A 148 24.96 5.71 -35.52
N ARG A 149 25.56 6.60 -34.74
CA ARG A 149 26.64 7.48 -35.20
C ARG A 149 27.92 6.69 -35.54
N GLU A 150 28.33 5.77 -34.66
CA GLU A 150 29.49 4.92 -34.90
C GLU A 150 29.33 4.02 -36.16
N GLU A 151 28.13 3.49 -36.37
CA GLU A 151 27.80 2.71 -37.55
C GLU A 151 27.84 3.56 -38.82
N ALA A 152 27.31 4.77 -38.78
CA ALA A 152 27.36 5.73 -39.89
C ALA A 152 28.81 6.15 -40.23
N GLU A 153 29.64 6.41 -39.21
CA GLU A 153 31.07 6.73 -39.43
C GLU A 153 31.83 5.55 -40.04
N LYS A 154 31.60 4.34 -39.57
CA LYS A 154 32.21 3.12 -40.14
C LYS A 154 31.77 2.89 -41.59
N ALA A 155 30.50 3.09 -41.90
CA ALA A 155 29.97 2.98 -43.25
C ALA A 155 30.57 4.05 -44.17
N ALA A 156 30.71 5.29 -43.70
CA ALA A 156 31.34 6.37 -44.44
C ALA A 156 32.85 6.11 -44.69
N ALA A 157 33.56 5.60 -43.69
CA ALA A 157 34.97 5.22 -43.82
C ALA A 157 35.16 4.08 -44.84
N ALA A 158 34.32 3.05 -44.78
CA ALA A 158 34.36 1.93 -45.75
C ALA A 158 34.09 2.41 -47.18
N ALA A 159 33.09 3.26 -47.39
CA ALA A 159 32.80 3.86 -48.70
C ALA A 159 33.95 4.74 -49.25
N ALA A 160 34.66 5.45 -48.36
CA ALA A 160 35.80 6.27 -48.72
C ALA A 160 37.05 5.43 -49.12
N ASP A 161 37.20 4.26 -48.52
CA ASP A 161 38.28 3.32 -48.87
C ASP A 161 38.00 2.64 -50.22
N GLU A 162 36.77 2.19 -50.48
CA GLU A 162 36.38 1.66 -51.79
C GLU A 162 36.55 2.68 -52.92
N ALA A 163 36.27 3.98 -52.64
CA ALA A 163 36.45 5.03 -53.64
C ALA A 163 37.92 5.37 -53.92
N ARG A 164 38.87 4.96 -53.09
CA ARG A 164 40.31 5.13 -53.27
C ARG A 164 40.96 3.97 -54.07
N GLU A 165 40.32 2.82 -54.08
CA GLU A 165 40.82 1.62 -54.79
C GLU A 165 40.42 1.60 -56.28
N HIS A 166 39.49 2.46 -56.69
CA HIS A 166 39.05 2.63 -58.06
C HIS A 166 39.59 3.93 -58.67
#